data_f0c5df8f29931763d94b2d76439d55c1
#
_entry.id   f0c5df8f29931763d94b2d76439d55c1
#
_cell.length_a   1.000
_cell.length_b   1.000
_cell.length_c   1.000
_cell.angle_alpha   90.00
_cell.angle_beta   90.00
_cell.angle_gamma   90.00
#
_symmetry.space_group_name_H-M   'P 1'
#
loop_
_entity.id
_entity.type
_entity.pdbx_description
1 polymer ?
#
loop_
_entity_poly.entity_id
_entity_poly.type
_entity_poly.pdbx_seq_one_letter_code
_entity_poly.pdbx_strand_id
1 'polypeptide(L)'
;MKTPFLFTLVFIVLASCSKSDDNSSASYRSTPDYDISIDGRTLIKWKNPNTTELDMQADSELKRVNTIAKEAFKEHQNLQSITFPNNLKEIEESAFEEANLSGTVTFNTNATVVFGDKAFFKTKIRKLSLPNIKRLPYSALSMSYNLEELHFNKVEVLGFGAIGWNYLKEINLENTGITEIETVGISGCTELENVILPATIKVIGYDAFWYCQHLKTVTINAVTPPTLVNYPFKDTNLQKVYVPKASVEKYKAAPFWKEFAAKIQAKP
;
A
#
# COMPACT_ATOMS: atom_id res chain seq x y z
N MET A 1 -37.81 3.90 21.89
CA MET A 1 -38.45 3.19 20.78
C MET A 1 -37.49 2.06 20.40
N LYS A 2 -37.95 0.82 20.50
CA LYS A 2 -37.12 -0.39 20.30
C LYS A 2 -37.02 -0.67 18.80
N THR A 3 -35.80 -0.68 18.27
CA THR A 3 -35.53 -1.18 16.91
C THR A 3 -35.62 -2.71 16.88
N PRO A 4 -36.28 -3.32 15.89
CA PRO A 4 -36.38 -4.77 15.82
C PRO A 4 -35.06 -5.39 15.32
N PHE A 5 -34.57 -6.37 16.05
CA PHE A 5 -33.52 -7.29 15.60
C PHE A 5 -34.06 -8.11 14.41
N LEU A 6 -33.46 -7.92 13.26
CA LEU A 6 -33.75 -8.74 12.08
C LEU A 6 -32.92 -10.02 12.16
N PHE A 7 -33.58 -11.14 12.47
CA PHE A 7 -33.00 -12.48 12.35
C PHE A 7 -32.80 -12.80 10.86
N THR A 8 -31.59 -12.78 10.38
CA THR A 8 -31.27 -13.22 9.02
C THR A 8 -31.25 -14.74 8.98
N LEU A 9 -32.23 -15.33 8.30
CA LEU A 9 -32.32 -16.76 8.08
C LEU A 9 -31.21 -17.19 7.10
N VAL A 10 -30.24 -17.95 7.57
CA VAL A 10 -29.14 -18.47 6.74
C VAL A 10 -29.66 -19.65 5.93
N PHE A 11 -29.86 -19.46 4.63
CA PHE A 11 -30.11 -20.57 3.70
C PHE A 11 -28.74 -21.17 3.28
N ILE A 12 -28.50 -22.41 3.68
CA ILE A 12 -27.37 -23.20 3.18
C ILE A 12 -27.77 -23.72 1.80
N VAL A 13 -27.33 -23.07 0.74
CA VAL A 13 -27.46 -23.62 -0.61
C VAL A 13 -26.21 -24.43 -0.93
N LEU A 14 -26.31 -25.75 -0.88
CA LEU A 14 -25.31 -26.64 -1.46
C LEU A 14 -25.48 -26.61 -2.97
N ALA A 15 -24.78 -25.74 -3.65
CA ALA A 15 -24.71 -25.75 -5.11
C ALA A 15 -23.79 -26.89 -5.56
N SER A 16 -24.37 -28.01 -6.03
CA SER A 16 -23.65 -29.00 -6.79
C SER A 16 -23.45 -28.50 -8.22
N CYS A 17 -22.24 -28.14 -8.58
CA CYS A 17 -21.90 -27.75 -9.94
C CYS A 17 -21.38 -28.97 -10.70
N SER A 18 -21.97 -29.24 -11.86
CA SER A 18 -21.55 -30.26 -12.81
C SER A 18 -20.21 -29.90 -13.45
N LYS A 19 -19.38 -30.92 -13.66
CA LYS A 19 -17.99 -30.95 -14.10
C LYS A 19 -17.67 -30.06 -15.32
N SER A 20 -16.64 -29.23 -15.16
CA SER A 20 -15.55 -29.07 -16.15
C SER A 20 -14.26 -28.88 -15.36
N ASP A 21 -13.23 -29.60 -15.77
CA ASP A 21 -11.98 -29.81 -15.06
C ASP A 21 -11.21 -28.50 -14.82
N ASP A 22 -11.11 -28.06 -13.56
CA ASP A 22 -9.91 -27.45 -13.00
C ASP A 22 -9.93 -27.63 -11.48
N ASN A 23 -8.86 -28.23 -10.98
CA ASN A 23 -8.74 -28.85 -9.67
C ASN A 23 -8.41 -27.81 -8.59
N SER A 24 -9.40 -27.11 -8.06
CA SER A 24 -9.44 -26.58 -6.68
C SER A 24 -10.86 -26.04 -6.39
N SER A 25 -11.80 -26.93 -6.07
CA SER A 25 -13.09 -26.50 -5.51
C SER A 25 -12.87 -26.08 -4.05
N ALA A 26 -12.42 -24.85 -3.83
CA ALA A 26 -12.57 -24.23 -2.54
C ALA A 26 -14.06 -24.06 -2.27
N SER A 27 -14.63 -24.87 -1.39
CA SER A 27 -16.02 -24.76 -1.00
C SER A 27 -16.19 -23.47 -0.18
N TYR A 28 -17.18 -22.65 -0.56
CA TYR A 28 -17.49 -21.41 0.12
C TYR A 28 -18.98 -21.33 0.46
N ARG A 29 -19.30 -20.46 1.42
CA ARG A 29 -20.69 -20.09 1.74
C ARG A 29 -21.02 -18.78 1.07
N SER A 30 -22.23 -18.69 0.53
CA SER A 30 -22.76 -17.52 -0.14
C SER A 30 -23.89 -16.89 0.67
N THR A 31 -23.82 -15.59 0.91
CA THR A 31 -24.88 -14.77 1.47
C THR A 31 -25.39 -13.77 0.43
N PRO A 32 -26.45 -13.00 0.66
CA PRO A 32 -26.84 -11.91 -0.23
C PRO A 32 -25.73 -10.86 -0.42
N ASP A 33 -24.95 -10.60 0.64
CA ASP A 33 -23.97 -9.50 0.67
C ASP A 33 -22.56 -9.94 0.30
N TYR A 34 -22.18 -11.20 0.55
CA TYR A 34 -20.82 -11.67 0.32
C TYR A 34 -20.71 -13.19 0.17
N ASP A 35 -19.59 -13.61 -0.40
CA ASP A 35 -19.11 -14.98 -0.41
C ASP A 35 -17.91 -15.12 0.54
N ILE A 36 -17.91 -16.18 1.35
CA ILE A 36 -16.90 -16.41 2.38
C ILE A 36 -16.50 -17.91 2.41
N SER A 37 -15.23 -18.21 2.67
CA SER A 37 -14.75 -19.59 2.82
C SER A 37 -15.53 -20.35 3.92
N ILE A 38 -15.58 -21.67 3.82
CA ILE A 38 -16.33 -22.51 4.77
C ILE A 38 -15.87 -22.32 6.21
N ASP A 39 -14.56 -22.08 6.42
CA ASP A 39 -14.00 -21.83 7.75
C ASP A 39 -14.22 -20.36 8.23
N GLY A 40 -14.79 -19.50 7.39
CA GLY A 40 -15.07 -18.09 7.69
C GLY A 40 -13.83 -17.22 7.80
N ARG A 41 -12.69 -17.64 7.22
CA ARG A 41 -11.43 -16.89 7.34
C ARG A 41 -11.06 -16.06 6.11
N THR A 42 -11.61 -16.40 4.94
CA THR A 42 -11.35 -15.68 3.69
C THR A 42 -12.63 -15.06 3.17
N LEU A 43 -12.67 -13.72 3.07
CA LEU A 43 -13.71 -13.01 2.34
C LEU A 43 -13.40 -13.13 0.85
N ILE A 44 -14.21 -13.90 0.13
CA ILE A 44 -13.96 -14.25 -1.28
C ILE A 44 -14.46 -13.14 -2.21
N LYS A 45 -15.69 -12.65 -1.97
CA LYS A 45 -16.28 -11.59 -2.81
C LYS A 45 -17.30 -10.79 -2.01
N TRP A 46 -17.24 -9.47 -2.09
CA TRP A 46 -18.31 -8.57 -1.66
C TRP A 46 -19.28 -8.34 -2.82
N LYS A 47 -20.57 -8.59 -2.60
CA LYS A 47 -21.60 -8.58 -3.65
C LYS A 47 -22.59 -7.45 -3.51
N ASN A 48 -22.77 -6.89 -2.30
CA ASN A 48 -23.74 -5.82 -2.07
C ASN A 48 -23.22 -4.49 -2.66
N PRO A 49 -23.74 -4.04 -3.81
CA PRO A 49 -23.27 -2.84 -4.47
C PRO A 49 -23.63 -1.55 -3.72
N ASN A 50 -24.56 -1.61 -2.77
CA ASN A 50 -25.05 -0.44 -2.04
C ASN A 50 -24.28 -0.16 -0.76
N THR A 51 -23.28 -0.99 -0.41
CA THR A 51 -22.45 -0.79 0.78
C THR A 51 -21.59 0.45 0.61
N THR A 52 -21.76 1.43 1.50
CA THR A 52 -20.95 2.65 1.56
C THR A 52 -19.91 2.58 2.68
N GLU A 53 -20.22 1.94 3.78
CA GLU A 53 -19.37 1.76 4.94
C GLU A 53 -19.41 0.30 5.38
N LEU A 54 -18.27 -0.28 5.64
CA LEU A 54 -18.14 -1.65 6.10
C LEU A 54 -17.24 -1.74 7.32
N ASP A 55 -17.84 -2.01 8.48
CA ASP A 55 -17.08 -2.35 9.68
C ASP A 55 -17.06 -3.88 9.86
N MET A 56 -16.01 -4.51 9.34
CA MET A 56 -15.82 -5.96 9.48
C MET A 56 -15.55 -6.38 10.92
N GLN A 57 -15.03 -5.48 11.76
CA GLN A 57 -14.75 -5.78 13.17
C GLN A 57 -16.03 -5.84 14.01
N ALA A 58 -17.05 -5.05 13.65
CA ALA A 58 -18.36 -5.06 14.33
C ALA A 58 -19.22 -6.26 13.95
N ASP A 59 -19.02 -6.88 12.80
CA ASP A 59 -19.77 -8.05 12.34
C ASP A 59 -19.29 -9.35 12.99
N SER A 60 -20.22 -10.17 13.46
CA SER A 60 -19.91 -11.40 14.23
C SER A 60 -19.19 -12.46 13.40
N GLU A 61 -19.38 -12.51 12.09
CA GLU A 61 -18.72 -13.42 11.15
C GLU A 61 -17.48 -12.79 10.54
N LEU A 62 -17.59 -11.58 9.98
CA LEU A 62 -16.50 -10.91 9.26
C LEU A 62 -15.31 -10.55 10.16
N LYS A 63 -15.51 -10.36 11.48
CA LYS A 63 -14.39 -10.16 12.43
C LYS A 63 -13.43 -11.34 12.51
N ARG A 64 -13.81 -12.53 12.00
CA ARG A 64 -12.98 -13.74 11.95
C ARG A 64 -12.14 -13.83 10.69
N VAL A 65 -12.45 -13.01 9.68
CA VAL A 65 -11.74 -12.97 8.40
C VAL A 65 -10.29 -12.53 8.67
N ASN A 66 -9.36 -13.23 8.07
CA ASN A 66 -7.94 -12.86 8.10
C ASN A 66 -7.34 -12.68 6.70
N THR A 67 -8.09 -13.03 5.66
CA THR A 67 -7.68 -12.87 4.26
C THR A 67 -8.81 -12.20 3.45
N ILE A 68 -8.48 -11.13 2.74
CA ILE A 68 -9.33 -10.56 1.69
C ILE A 68 -8.83 -11.12 0.37
N ALA A 69 -9.67 -11.91 -0.29
CA ALA A 69 -9.29 -12.63 -1.49
C ALA A 69 -9.05 -11.69 -2.69
N LYS A 70 -8.40 -12.25 -3.72
CA LYS A 70 -8.18 -11.60 -5.00
C LYS A 70 -9.48 -11.01 -5.54
N GLU A 71 -9.43 -9.72 -5.91
CA GLU A 71 -10.54 -8.97 -6.51
C GLU A 71 -11.83 -8.92 -5.65
N ALA A 72 -11.75 -9.16 -4.33
CA ALA A 72 -12.93 -9.23 -3.46
C ALA A 72 -13.80 -7.96 -3.50
N PHE A 73 -13.21 -6.78 -3.61
CA PHE A 73 -13.88 -5.48 -3.70
C PHE A 73 -13.52 -4.71 -4.98
N LYS A 74 -12.97 -5.40 -5.98
CA LYS A 74 -12.57 -4.74 -7.24
C LYS A 74 -13.74 -3.98 -7.86
N GLU A 75 -13.47 -2.72 -8.27
CA GLU A 75 -14.44 -1.83 -8.90
C GLU A 75 -15.69 -1.50 -8.06
N HIS A 76 -15.61 -1.69 -6.73
CA HIS A 76 -16.75 -1.39 -5.85
C HIS A 76 -16.93 0.12 -5.68
N GLN A 77 -17.78 0.74 -6.50
CA GLN A 77 -17.90 2.19 -6.63
C GLN A 77 -18.58 2.89 -5.45
N ASN A 78 -19.33 2.18 -4.63
CA ASN A 78 -20.05 2.78 -3.51
C ASN A 78 -19.33 2.63 -2.16
N LEU A 79 -18.38 1.68 -2.02
CA LEU A 79 -17.64 1.48 -0.77
C LEU A 79 -16.69 2.66 -0.52
N GLN A 80 -17.02 3.49 0.46
CA GLN A 80 -16.21 4.66 0.82
C GLN A 80 -15.27 4.36 1.99
N SER A 81 -15.75 3.65 2.99
CA SER A 81 -14.99 3.37 4.21
C SER A 81 -14.98 1.90 4.56
N ILE A 82 -13.85 1.43 5.08
CA ILE A 82 -13.71 0.06 5.58
C ILE A 82 -12.87 0.03 6.86
N THR A 83 -13.36 -0.74 7.85
CA THR A 83 -12.60 -1.12 9.04
C THR A 83 -12.29 -2.60 8.96
N PHE A 84 -11.01 -2.93 8.86
CA PHE A 84 -10.56 -4.32 8.77
C PHE A 84 -10.60 -5.03 10.13
N PRO A 85 -10.72 -6.37 10.13
CA PRO A 85 -10.65 -7.16 11.35
C PRO A 85 -9.26 -7.08 12.01
N ASN A 86 -9.23 -7.18 13.34
CA ASN A 86 -7.97 -7.12 14.13
C ASN A 86 -6.99 -8.25 13.78
N ASN A 87 -7.48 -9.36 13.26
CA ASN A 87 -6.68 -10.53 12.88
C ASN A 87 -6.36 -10.60 11.38
N LEU A 88 -6.53 -9.50 10.65
CA LEU A 88 -6.16 -9.42 9.23
C LEU A 88 -4.69 -9.79 9.05
N LYS A 89 -4.42 -10.67 8.07
CA LYS A 89 -3.08 -11.16 7.72
C LYS A 89 -2.73 -10.89 6.26
N GLU A 90 -3.76 -10.85 5.39
CA GLU A 90 -3.52 -10.78 3.95
C GLU A 90 -4.61 -10.02 3.23
N ILE A 91 -4.19 -9.22 2.27
CA ILE A 91 -5.03 -8.60 1.24
C ILE A 91 -4.42 -9.02 -0.10
N GLU A 92 -5.11 -9.87 -0.82
CA GLU A 92 -4.58 -10.47 -2.04
C GLU A 92 -4.59 -9.49 -3.25
N GLU A 93 -4.07 -9.97 -4.38
CA GLU A 93 -3.95 -9.22 -5.63
C GLU A 93 -5.26 -8.54 -6.03
N SER A 94 -5.16 -7.25 -6.39
CA SER A 94 -6.27 -6.44 -6.91
C SER A 94 -7.51 -6.39 -5.99
N ALA A 95 -7.38 -6.73 -4.70
CA ALA A 95 -8.54 -6.86 -3.79
C ALA A 95 -9.43 -5.61 -3.75
N PHE A 96 -8.86 -4.41 -3.87
CA PHE A 96 -9.56 -3.12 -3.92
C PHE A 96 -9.23 -2.32 -5.18
N GLU A 97 -8.75 -2.97 -6.24
CA GLU A 97 -8.46 -2.28 -7.50
C GLU A 97 -9.68 -1.50 -8.00
N GLU A 98 -9.51 -0.19 -8.25
CA GLU A 98 -10.54 0.73 -8.71
C GLU A 98 -11.76 0.89 -7.76
N ALA A 99 -11.66 0.43 -6.51
CA ALA A 99 -12.68 0.70 -5.50
C ALA A 99 -12.67 2.18 -5.07
N ASN A 100 -13.83 2.72 -4.71
CA ASN A 100 -13.96 4.14 -4.38
C ASN A 100 -13.08 4.54 -3.17
N LEU A 101 -13.25 3.91 -2.00
CA LEU A 101 -12.49 4.14 -0.75
C LEU A 101 -12.14 5.62 -0.46
N SER A 102 -13.06 6.53 -0.76
CA SER A 102 -12.84 7.98 -0.57
C SER A 102 -12.92 8.45 0.90
N GLY A 103 -13.42 7.61 1.76
CA GLY A 103 -13.54 7.84 3.21
C GLY A 103 -12.37 7.25 4.00
N THR A 104 -12.68 6.55 5.09
CA THR A 104 -11.67 6.03 6.01
C THR A 104 -11.34 4.57 5.74
N VAL A 105 -10.05 4.26 5.65
CA VAL A 105 -9.53 2.89 5.60
C VAL A 105 -8.76 2.62 6.88
N THR A 106 -9.28 1.73 7.74
CA THR A 106 -8.77 1.51 9.08
C THR A 106 -8.18 0.10 9.23
N PHE A 107 -6.91 0.05 9.64
CA PHE A 107 -6.21 -1.17 10.03
C PHE A 107 -6.03 -1.16 11.56
N ASN A 108 -6.67 -2.10 12.24
CA ASN A 108 -6.62 -2.22 13.71
C ASN A 108 -5.66 -3.33 14.19
N THR A 109 -4.73 -3.75 13.35
CA THR A 109 -3.79 -4.81 13.66
C THR A 109 -2.37 -4.30 13.85
N ASN A 110 -1.65 -4.86 14.84
CA ASN A 110 -0.21 -4.69 15.01
C ASN A 110 0.58 -5.82 14.34
N ALA A 111 -0.10 -6.84 13.80
CA ALA A 111 0.54 -7.93 13.07
C ALA A 111 1.06 -7.43 11.70
N THR A 112 1.98 -8.18 11.13
CA THR A 112 2.41 -7.94 9.75
C THR A 112 1.32 -8.43 8.80
N VAL A 113 0.88 -7.54 7.90
CA VAL A 113 -0.08 -7.86 6.85
C VAL A 113 0.67 -8.04 5.52
N VAL A 114 0.31 -9.04 4.76
CA VAL A 114 0.80 -9.25 3.39
C VAL A 114 -0.14 -8.55 2.43
N PHE A 115 0.42 -7.76 1.52
CA PHE A 115 -0.33 -7.15 0.42
C PHE A 115 0.03 -7.84 -0.89
N GLY A 116 -0.97 -8.13 -1.69
CA GLY A 116 -0.82 -8.58 -3.08
C GLY A 116 -0.59 -7.41 -4.03
N ASP A 117 -0.16 -7.71 -5.24
CA ASP A 117 0.01 -6.74 -6.31
C ASP A 117 -1.29 -5.97 -6.56
N LYS A 118 -1.18 -4.67 -6.80
CA LYS A 118 -2.33 -3.79 -7.07
C LYS A 118 -3.43 -3.76 -6.00
N ALA A 119 -3.14 -4.17 -4.75
CA ALA A 119 -4.15 -4.32 -3.70
C ALA A 119 -5.08 -3.09 -3.55
N PHE A 120 -4.56 -1.87 -3.71
CA PHE A 120 -5.30 -0.59 -3.67
C PHE A 120 -5.04 0.27 -4.93
N PHE A 121 -4.81 -0.37 -6.07
CA PHE A 121 -4.54 0.34 -7.32
C PHE A 121 -5.74 1.17 -7.77
N LYS A 122 -5.50 2.43 -8.20
CA LYS A 122 -6.55 3.36 -8.67
C LYS A 122 -7.70 3.62 -7.69
N THR A 123 -7.45 3.54 -6.39
CA THR A 123 -8.46 3.92 -5.39
C THR A 123 -8.58 5.44 -5.24
N LYS A 124 -9.65 5.89 -4.58
CA LYS A 124 -9.84 7.33 -4.26
C LYS A 124 -9.41 7.69 -2.83
N ILE A 125 -8.58 6.86 -2.21
CA ILE A 125 -8.05 7.09 -0.87
C ILE A 125 -7.33 8.45 -0.83
N ARG A 126 -7.66 9.27 0.18
CA ARG A 126 -6.97 10.54 0.43
C ARG A 126 -5.88 10.43 1.50
N LYS A 127 -6.15 9.66 2.53
CA LYS A 127 -5.24 9.46 3.66
C LYS A 127 -5.19 7.97 3.99
N LEU A 128 -4.00 7.44 4.14
CA LEU A 128 -3.80 6.04 4.47
C LEU A 128 -2.70 5.87 5.50
N SER A 129 -3.02 5.15 6.58
CA SER A 129 -2.02 4.64 7.53
C SER A 129 -1.87 3.15 7.31
N LEU A 130 -0.72 2.74 6.81
CA LEU A 130 -0.42 1.33 6.54
C LEU A 130 -0.16 0.56 7.83
N PRO A 131 -0.57 -0.70 7.93
CA PRO A 131 -0.16 -1.59 9.01
C PRO A 131 1.33 -1.94 8.89
N ASN A 132 1.85 -2.82 9.75
CA ASN A 132 3.16 -3.41 9.51
C ASN A 132 3.10 -4.27 8.23
N ILE A 133 4.01 -4.02 7.30
CA ILE A 133 4.17 -4.81 6.07
C ILE A 133 5.65 -5.08 5.84
N LYS A 134 6.01 -6.21 5.22
CA LYS A 134 7.39 -6.42 4.79
C LYS A 134 7.68 -5.73 3.48
N ARG A 135 6.75 -5.84 2.56
CA ARG A 135 6.87 -5.30 1.22
C ARG A 135 5.57 -4.62 0.81
N LEU A 136 5.67 -3.43 0.24
CA LEU A 136 4.59 -2.85 -0.55
C LEU A 136 4.80 -3.32 -2.01
N PRO A 137 3.97 -4.22 -2.54
CA PRO A 137 4.27 -4.91 -3.79
C PRO A 137 3.98 -4.07 -5.04
N TYR A 138 4.02 -4.73 -6.22
CA TYR A 138 3.82 -4.10 -7.52
C TYR A 138 2.54 -3.27 -7.57
N SER A 139 2.69 -1.99 -7.88
CA SER A 139 1.61 -1.02 -8.09
C SER A 139 0.55 -0.96 -6.97
N ALA A 140 0.89 -1.38 -5.74
CA ALA A 140 -0.10 -1.55 -4.67
C ALA A 140 -0.89 -0.29 -4.33
N LEU A 141 -0.30 0.91 -4.46
CA LEU A 141 -0.95 2.21 -4.22
C LEU A 141 -0.86 3.15 -5.44
N SER A 142 -0.51 2.62 -6.61
CA SER A 142 -0.34 3.45 -7.80
C SER A 142 -1.67 3.97 -8.36
N MET A 143 -1.59 5.11 -9.04
CA MET A 143 -2.72 5.79 -9.68
C MET A 143 -3.86 6.18 -8.73
N SER A 144 -3.59 6.20 -7.43
CA SER A 144 -4.51 6.73 -6.41
C SER A 144 -4.36 8.26 -6.36
N TYR A 145 -4.86 8.94 -7.40
CA TYR A 145 -4.66 10.37 -7.63
C TYR A 145 -5.18 11.28 -6.51
N ASN A 146 -5.96 10.77 -5.59
CA ASN A 146 -6.45 11.55 -4.44
C ASN A 146 -5.53 11.42 -3.21
N LEU A 147 -4.51 10.55 -3.25
CA LEU A 147 -3.67 10.27 -2.09
C LEU A 147 -2.76 11.46 -1.78
N GLU A 148 -3.05 12.11 -0.65
CA GLU A 148 -2.37 13.30 -0.14
C GLU A 148 -1.49 13.01 1.09
N GLU A 149 -1.88 12.02 1.89
CA GLU A 149 -1.16 11.65 3.11
C GLU A 149 -0.98 10.12 3.19
N LEU A 150 0.26 9.68 3.36
CA LEU A 150 0.60 8.27 3.51
C LEU A 150 1.53 8.08 4.70
N HIS A 151 1.05 7.36 5.71
CA HIS A 151 1.82 7.03 6.89
C HIS A 151 2.25 5.58 6.86
N PHE A 152 3.54 5.36 7.07
CA PHE A 152 4.12 4.03 7.15
C PHE A 152 4.36 3.65 8.60
N ASN A 153 3.98 2.44 8.97
CA ASN A 153 4.46 1.83 10.19
C ASN A 153 5.80 1.11 9.88
N LYS A 154 5.85 -0.21 9.83
CA LYS A 154 7.06 -0.94 9.42
C LYS A 154 6.91 -1.40 7.98
N VAL A 155 7.92 -1.13 7.17
CA VAL A 155 8.04 -1.60 5.80
C VAL A 155 9.53 -1.78 5.48
N GLU A 156 9.91 -2.83 4.76
CA GLU A 156 11.30 -3.14 4.45
C GLU A 156 11.63 -2.86 2.97
N VAL A 157 10.66 -3.03 2.07
CA VAL A 157 10.85 -2.84 0.62
C VAL A 157 9.66 -2.10 0.02
N LEU A 158 9.94 -1.06 -0.76
CA LEU A 158 8.99 -0.52 -1.74
C LEU A 158 9.24 -1.19 -3.08
N GLY A 159 8.28 -1.98 -3.53
CA GLY A 159 8.36 -2.76 -4.75
C GLY A 159 8.25 -1.93 -6.03
N PHE A 160 8.28 -2.61 -7.17
CA PHE A 160 8.17 -1.98 -8.49
C PHE A 160 6.88 -1.14 -8.60
N GLY A 161 7.02 0.16 -8.85
CA GLY A 161 5.90 1.07 -9.00
C GLY A 161 4.96 1.14 -7.79
N ALA A 162 5.41 0.75 -6.59
CA ALA A 162 4.56 0.56 -5.41
C ALA A 162 3.72 1.80 -5.05
N ILE A 163 4.32 2.99 -5.19
CA ILE A 163 3.69 4.28 -4.95
C ILE A 163 3.96 5.14 -6.18
N GLY A 164 3.03 5.18 -7.09
CA GLY A 164 3.20 5.98 -8.30
C GLY A 164 1.95 6.78 -8.64
N TRP A 165 2.16 7.92 -9.31
CA TRP A 165 1.05 8.70 -9.87
C TRP A 165 -0.01 9.08 -8.84
N ASN A 166 0.41 9.77 -7.76
CA ASN A 166 -0.45 10.32 -6.72
C ASN A 166 -0.04 11.76 -6.38
N TYR A 167 -0.74 12.41 -5.45
CA TYR A 167 -0.51 13.82 -5.09
C TYR A 167 0.15 14.00 -3.73
N LEU A 168 0.93 13.02 -3.27
CA LEU A 168 1.75 13.15 -2.07
C LEU A 168 2.73 14.30 -2.22
N LYS A 169 2.79 15.18 -1.21
CA LYS A 169 3.76 16.28 -1.13
C LYS A 169 5.01 15.90 -0.38
N GLU A 170 4.90 14.94 0.52
CA GLU A 170 5.99 14.43 1.33
C GLU A 170 5.87 12.92 1.51
N ILE A 171 7.00 12.24 1.50
CA ILE A 171 7.11 10.84 1.89
C ILE A 171 8.17 10.74 2.99
N ASN A 172 7.71 10.43 4.21
CA ASN A 172 8.59 10.24 5.35
C ASN A 172 8.72 8.75 5.71
N LEU A 173 9.90 8.20 5.50
CA LEU A 173 10.25 6.81 5.77
C LEU A 173 11.24 6.68 6.94
N GLU A 174 11.50 7.75 7.68
CA GLU A 174 12.57 7.82 8.70
C GLU A 174 12.49 6.71 9.73
N ASN A 175 11.29 6.39 10.21
CA ASN A 175 11.06 5.42 11.28
C ASN A 175 10.63 4.04 10.78
N THR A 176 10.78 3.78 9.49
CA THR A 176 10.52 2.47 8.88
C THR A 176 11.78 1.60 8.89
N GLY A 177 11.64 0.36 8.47
CA GLY A 177 12.79 -0.53 8.26
C GLY A 177 13.25 -0.62 6.81
N ILE A 178 12.88 0.34 5.95
CA ILE A 178 13.15 0.27 4.50
C ILE A 178 14.64 0.13 4.24
N THR A 179 14.96 -0.91 3.46
CA THR A 179 16.31 -1.18 2.96
C THR A 179 16.43 -0.96 1.45
N GLU A 180 15.29 -0.97 0.74
CA GLU A 180 15.27 -0.89 -0.72
C GLU A 180 14.01 -0.18 -1.25
N ILE A 181 14.24 0.71 -2.21
CA ILE A 181 13.21 1.23 -3.12
C ILE A 181 13.55 0.65 -4.49
N GLU A 182 12.67 -0.18 -5.02
CA GLU A 182 12.90 -0.83 -6.32
C GLU A 182 12.70 0.12 -7.51
N THR A 183 12.85 -0.41 -8.71
CA THR A 183 12.62 0.31 -9.97
C THR A 183 11.27 1.02 -9.96
N VAL A 184 11.27 2.30 -10.31
CA VAL A 184 10.12 3.23 -10.33
C VAL A 184 9.27 3.21 -9.07
N GLY A 185 9.83 2.80 -7.93
CA GLY A 185 9.11 2.53 -6.68
C GLY A 185 8.26 3.71 -6.17
N ILE A 186 8.70 4.95 -6.43
CA ILE A 186 8.00 6.21 -6.11
C ILE A 186 8.05 7.09 -7.35
N SER A 187 7.35 6.75 -8.40
CA SER A 187 7.42 7.50 -9.67
C SER A 187 6.15 8.28 -9.97
N GLY A 188 6.26 9.35 -10.76
CA GLY A 188 5.11 10.12 -11.21
C GLY A 188 4.36 10.89 -10.11
N CYS A 189 4.92 11.01 -8.92
CA CYS A 189 4.36 11.81 -7.83
C CYS A 189 4.71 13.29 -8.08
N THR A 190 3.94 13.94 -8.95
CA THR A 190 4.28 15.27 -9.47
C THR A 190 4.30 16.37 -8.42
N GLU A 191 3.53 16.23 -7.33
CA GLU A 191 3.50 17.19 -6.23
C GLU A 191 4.54 16.92 -5.13
N LEU A 192 5.30 15.82 -5.23
CA LEU A 192 6.25 15.40 -4.21
C LEU A 192 7.42 16.40 -4.13
N GLU A 193 7.56 17.08 -3.00
CA GLU A 193 8.63 18.06 -2.77
C GLU A 193 9.77 17.50 -1.91
N ASN A 194 9.44 16.65 -0.95
CA ASN A 194 10.38 16.18 0.07
C ASN A 194 10.28 14.67 0.29
N VAL A 195 11.44 14.04 0.42
CA VAL A 195 11.55 12.62 0.79
C VAL A 195 12.55 12.47 1.94
N ILE A 196 12.18 11.72 2.98
CA ILE A 196 13.07 11.37 4.08
C ILE A 196 13.26 9.86 4.10
N LEU A 197 14.50 9.41 3.90
CA LEU A 197 14.91 8.02 3.89
C LEU A 197 15.57 7.62 5.21
N PRO A 198 15.30 6.39 5.72
CA PRO A 198 15.83 5.93 6.99
C PRO A 198 17.34 5.64 6.96
N ALA A 199 17.91 5.39 8.14
CA ALA A 199 19.30 4.95 8.27
C ALA A 199 19.56 3.54 7.68
N THR A 200 18.51 2.75 7.48
CA THR A 200 18.56 1.37 6.99
C THR A 200 18.62 1.26 5.46
N ILE A 201 18.36 2.36 4.72
CA ILE A 201 18.33 2.32 3.24
C ILE A 201 19.68 1.88 2.67
N LYS A 202 19.65 0.91 1.75
CA LYS A 202 20.84 0.34 1.09
C LYS A 202 20.81 0.48 -0.42
N VAL A 203 19.62 0.48 -1.03
CA VAL A 203 19.46 0.52 -2.50
C VAL A 203 18.35 1.49 -2.88
N ILE A 204 18.63 2.34 -3.85
CA ILE A 204 17.65 3.19 -4.54
C ILE A 204 17.69 2.78 -6.00
N GLY A 205 16.60 2.18 -6.45
CA GLY A 205 16.47 1.50 -7.73
C GLY A 205 16.48 2.43 -8.96
N TYR A 206 16.45 1.81 -10.13
CA TYR A 206 16.37 2.49 -11.42
C TYR A 206 15.10 3.36 -11.50
N ASP A 207 15.28 4.65 -11.88
CA ASP A 207 14.17 5.58 -12.02
C ASP A 207 13.25 5.65 -10.77
N ALA A 208 13.79 5.36 -9.56
CA ALA A 208 12.99 5.22 -8.33
C ALA A 208 12.06 6.41 -8.05
N PHE A 209 12.48 7.63 -8.42
CA PHE A 209 11.73 8.89 -8.30
C PHE A 209 11.47 9.54 -9.68
N TRP A 210 11.44 8.70 -10.74
CA TRP A 210 11.21 9.22 -12.08
C TRP A 210 9.93 10.07 -12.15
N TYR A 211 10.03 11.21 -12.85
CA TYR A 211 8.92 12.14 -13.08
C TYR A 211 8.29 12.72 -11.79
N CYS A 212 9.04 12.76 -10.67
CA CYS A 212 8.66 13.55 -9.48
C CYS A 212 9.14 14.99 -9.67
N GLN A 213 8.44 15.74 -10.52
CA GLN A 213 8.93 17.03 -11.07
C GLN A 213 9.12 18.14 -10.03
N HIS A 214 8.41 18.08 -8.90
CA HIS A 214 8.58 19.03 -7.80
C HIS A 214 9.52 18.55 -6.69
N LEU A 215 10.16 17.37 -6.82
CA LEU A 215 11.08 16.85 -5.80
C LEU A 215 12.33 17.74 -5.71
N LYS A 216 12.40 18.52 -4.62
CA LYS A 216 13.49 19.47 -4.34
C LYS A 216 14.51 18.92 -3.34
N THR A 217 14.04 18.16 -2.37
CA THR A 217 14.86 17.75 -1.24
C THR A 217 14.75 16.26 -0.95
N VAL A 218 15.89 15.61 -0.83
CA VAL A 218 15.98 14.23 -0.32
C VAL A 218 16.88 14.24 0.92
N THR A 219 16.36 13.80 2.05
CA THR A 219 17.10 13.60 3.29
C THR A 219 17.38 12.12 3.46
N ILE A 220 18.65 11.76 3.67
CA ILE A 220 19.08 10.36 3.82
C ILE A 220 19.79 10.22 5.16
N ASN A 221 19.22 9.43 6.07
CA ASN A 221 19.78 9.23 7.39
C ASN A 221 20.88 8.15 7.45
N ALA A 222 21.13 7.44 6.35
CA ALA A 222 22.17 6.42 6.28
C ALA A 222 23.59 7.04 6.32
N VAL A 223 24.44 6.51 7.18
CA VAL A 223 25.87 6.90 7.28
C VAL A 223 26.67 6.40 6.08
N THR A 224 26.28 5.26 5.52
CA THR A 224 26.87 4.71 4.29
C THR A 224 25.98 5.08 3.12
N PRO A 225 26.51 5.69 2.04
CA PRO A 225 25.73 5.99 0.86
C PRO A 225 25.04 4.74 0.32
N PRO A 226 23.72 4.76 0.11
CA PRO A 226 23.05 3.66 -0.55
C PRO A 226 23.53 3.53 -2.00
N THR A 227 23.48 2.32 -2.54
CA THR A 227 23.72 2.08 -3.96
C THR A 227 22.63 2.75 -4.78
N LEU A 228 23.02 3.60 -5.73
CA LEU A 228 22.10 4.11 -6.76
C LEU A 228 22.16 3.20 -7.98
N VAL A 229 20.99 2.79 -8.46
CA VAL A 229 20.87 2.05 -9.72
C VAL A 229 20.40 3.03 -10.78
N ASN A 230 21.26 3.37 -11.73
CA ASN A 230 21.02 4.28 -12.86
C ASN A 230 19.93 5.34 -12.63
N TYR A 231 20.25 6.61 -12.73
CA TYR A 231 19.34 7.77 -12.78
C TYR A 231 18.11 7.76 -11.84
N PRO A 232 18.21 7.41 -10.55
CA PRO A 232 17.04 7.28 -9.67
C PRO A 232 16.23 8.57 -9.52
N PHE A 233 16.83 9.74 -9.79
CA PHE A 233 16.23 11.06 -9.73
C PHE A 233 16.01 11.70 -11.10
N LYS A 234 15.82 10.88 -12.13
CA LYS A 234 15.56 11.37 -13.49
C LYS A 234 14.26 12.16 -13.55
N ASP A 235 14.27 13.27 -14.29
CA ASP A 235 13.13 14.16 -14.46
C ASP A 235 12.57 14.71 -13.14
N THR A 236 13.47 14.97 -12.16
CA THR A 236 13.16 15.67 -10.91
C THR A 236 13.79 17.07 -10.89
N ASN A 237 13.30 17.93 -9.99
CA ASN A 237 13.92 19.24 -9.71
C ASN A 237 14.81 19.20 -8.45
N LEU A 238 15.57 18.12 -8.26
CA LEU A 238 16.38 17.90 -7.07
C LEU A 238 17.41 19.02 -6.88
N GLN A 239 17.33 19.73 -5.75
CA GLN A 239 18.19 20.83 -5.40
C GLN A 239 19.15 20.47 -4.26
N LYS A 240 18.68 19.67 -3.29
CA LYS A 240 19.41 19.36 -2.05
C LYS A 240 19.32 17.90 -1.70
N VAL A 241 20.45 17.35 -1.30
CA VAL A 241 20.55 16.03 -0.67
C VAL A 241 21.16 16.21 0.70
N TYR A 242 20.35 16.07 1.75
CA TYR A 242 20.83 16.15 3.13
C TYR A 242 21.29 14.78 3.61
N VAL A 243 22.50 14.73 4.17
CA VAL A 243 23.11 13.49 4.71
C VAL A 243 23.69 13.76 6.10
N PRO A 244 24.00 12.72 6.91
CA PRO A 244 24.69 12.92 8.18
C PRO A 244 25.99 13.71 7.98
N LYS A 245 26.26 14.70 8.84
CA LYS A 245 27.41 15.62 8.73
C LYS A 245 28.76 14.89 8.50
N ALA A 246 28.97 13.80 9.23
CA ALA A 246 30.19 13.01 9.10
C ALA A 246 30.31 12.21 7.79
N SER A 247 29.22 12.14 7.01
CA SER A 247 29.13 11.33 5.79
C SER A 247 29.21 12.16 4.50
N VAL A 248 29.19 13.49 4.59
CA VAL A 248 29.14 14.39 3.42
C VAL A 248 30.19 14.03 2.37
N GLU A 249 31.45 13.94 2.74
CA GLU A 249 32.56 13.67 1.79
C GLU A 249 32.48 12.22 1.27
N LYS A 250 32.00 11.28 2.08
CA LYS A 250 31.79 9.91 1.66
C LYS A 250 30.72 9.80 0.57
N TYR A 251 29.61 10.56 0.71
CA TYR A 251 28.58 10.62 -0.31
C TYR A 251 29.07 11.27 -1.60
N LYS A 252 29.77 12.41 -1.50
CA LYS A 252 30.32 13.12 -2.68
C LYS A 252 31.32 12.27 -3.48
N ALA A 253 32.02 11.35 -2.82
CA ALA A 253 32.98 10.46 -3.47
C ALA A 253 32.38 9.13 -3.96
N ALA A 254 31.17 8.77 -3.51
CA ALA A 254 30.56 7.49 -3.83
C ALA A 254 30.14 7.40 -5.32
N PRO A 255 30.19 6.18 -5.93
CA PRO A 255 29.72 5.97 -7.30
C PRO A 255 28.28 6.47 -7.50
N PHE A 256 28.01 7.09 -8.65
CA PHE A 256 26.77 7.77 -9.02
C PHE A 256 26.38 8.96 -8.14
N TRP A 257 26.70 8.98 -6.84
CA TRP A 257 26.48 10.14 -5.94
C TRP A 257 27.33 11.35 -6.30
N LYS A 258 28.53 11.14 -6.86
CA LYS A 258 29.43 12.21 -7.31
C LYS A 258 28.78 13.17 -8.31
N GLU A 259 27.78 12.72 -9.07
CA GLU A 259 26.99 13.54 -9.99
C GLU A 259 26.14 14.58 -9.24
N PHE A 260 25.80 14.30 -7.99
CA PHE A 260 25.05 15.17 -7.10
C PHE A 260 25.94 15.92 -6.10
N ALA A 261 27.28 15.86 -6.22
CA ALA A 261 28.21 16.38 -5.21
C ALA A 261 27.94 17.85 -4.81
N ALA A 262 27.56 18.71 -5.78
CA ALA A 262 27.23 20.10 -5.52
C ALA A 262 25.91 20.29 -4.73
N LYS A 263 25.04 19.30 -4.68
CA LYS A 263 23.74 19.31 -3.98
C LYS A 263 23.84 18.65 -2.60
N ILE A 264 24.89 17.86 -2.35
CA ILE A 264 25.07 17.11 -1.09
C ILE A 264 25.61 18.02 0.01
N GLN A 265 24.89 18.08 1.12
CA GLN A 265 25.24 18.89 2.28
C GLN A 265 24.83 18.23 3.60
N ALA A 266 25.40 18.71 4.70
CA ALA A 266 25.06 18.22 6.02
C ALA A 266 23.58 18.50 6.35
N LYS A 267 22.93 17.53 7.00
CA LYS A 267 21.60 17.74 7.59
C LYS A 267 21.69 18.90 8.60
N PRO A 268 20.73 19.86 8.60
CA PRO A 268 20.65 20.96 9.56
C PRO A 268 20.64 20.52 11.01
#